data_0e8b9f647535785a33ce8079594fa95c
#
_entry.id   0e8b9f647535785a33ce8079594fa95c
#
_cell.length_a   1.000
_cell.length_b   1.000
_cell.length_c   1.000
_cell.angle_alpha   90.00
_cell.angle_beta   90.00
_cell.angle_gamma   90.00
#
_symmetry.space_group_name_H-M   'P 1'
#
loop_
_entity.id
_entity.type
_entity.pdbx_description
1 polymer ?
#
loop_
_entity_poly.entity_id
_entity_poly.type
_entity_poly.pdbx_seq_one_letter_code
_entity_poly.pdbx_strand_id
1 'polypeptide(L)'
;MLNIMLSGCCGSMGRAVTAFADSRDDIKITAGIDREGRECKFPTFVSPFSFNGKVDAIIDFSSPAALPGLLEYAVSAKTPAVIATTGLSEAHIALIYKAAKKIPIFFSANMSLGINLLCELVKTAAKVLGGTYDIEIVETHHAQKTDAPSGTALMLADAISSELERKPYYEYDRHLRRTKRPHDEIGIHSIRGGTAVGEHEIIFAGYNETIKLSHCAQSKELFAAGAVNAAKFIQNKEPGLYGMSDMIDRKDAKK
;
A
#
# COMPACT_ATOMS: atom_id res chain seq x y z
N MET A 1 -21.36 -3.62 -12.86
CA MET A 1 -20.02 -4.11 -13.26
C MET A 1 -19.09 -2.90 -13.25
N LEU A 2 -17.97 -2.97 -12.53
CA LEU A 2 -16.98 -1.91 -12.45
C LEU A 2 -15.98 -2.04 -13.61
N ASN A 3 -15.93 -1.05 -14.50
CA ASN A 3 -14.99 -1.01 -15.63
C ASN A 3 -13.70 -0.30 -15.21
N ILE A 4 -12.56 -0.98 -15.32
CA ILE A 4 -11.28 -0.51 -14.81
C ILE A 4 -10.29 -0.30 -15.95
N MET A 5 -9.55 0.82 -15.91
CA MET A 5 -8.29 0.98 -16.61
C MET A 5 -7.16 0.58 -15.66
N LEU A 6 -6.33 -0.38 -16.07
CA LEU A 6 -5.22 -0.91 -15.25
C LEU A 6 -3.88 -0.40 -15.79
N SER A 7 -3.24 0.50 -15.07
CA SER A 7 -1.90 1.01 -15.37
C SER A 7 -0.84 0.10 -14.74
N GLY A 8 0.20 -0.25 -15.53
CA GLY A 8 1.18 -1.27 -15.18
C GLY A 8 0.64 -2.69 -15.35
N CYS A 9 -0.26 -2.91 -16.30
CA CYS A 9 -1.02 -4.16 -16.47
C CYS A 9 -0.13 -5.39 -16.74
N CYS A 10 1.03 -5.23 -17.37
CA CYS A 10 1.95 -6.33 -17.66
C CYS A 10 2.94 -6.62 -16.51
N GLY A 11 2.95 -5.80 -15.47
CA GLY A 11 3.76 -5.98 -14.27
C GLY A 11 3.25 -7.13 -13.36
N SER A 12 4.01 -7.47 -12.32
CA SER A 12 3.63 -8.51 -11.35
C SER A 12 2.28 -8.23 -10.68
N MET A 13 2.05 -6.99 -10.22
CA MET A 13 0.79 -6.58 -9.61
C MET A 13 -0.33 -6.45 -10.64
N GLY A 14 -0.05 -5.95 -11.85
CA GLY A 14 -1.03 -5.90 -12.94
C GLY A 14 -1.60 -7.27 -13.27
N ARG A 15 -0.75 -8.30 -13.34
CA ARG A 15 -1.19 -9.69 -13.53
C ARG A 15 -2.02 -10.22 -12.36
N ALA A 16 -1.68 -9.86 -11.12
CA ALA A 16 -2.47 -10.25 -9.95
C ALA A 16 -3.87 -9.59 -9.96
N VAL A 17 -3.97 -8.31 -10.33
CA VAL A 17 -5.25 -7.62 -10.50
C VAL A 17 -6.06 -8.24 -11.64
N THR A 18 -5.42 -8.61 -12.75
CA THR A 18 -6.08 -9.27 -13.88
C THR A 18 -6.66 -10.64 -13.46
N ALA A 19 -5.85 -11.47 -12.77
CA ALA A 19 -6.31 -12.76 -12.28
C ALA A 19 -7.47 -12.63 -11.28
N PHE A 20 -7.39 -11.65 -10.38
CA PHE A 20 -8.45 -11.36 -9.42
C PHE A 20 -9.74 -10.88 -10.12
N ALA A 21 -9.64 -10.03 -11.14
CA ALA A 21 -10.79 -9.55 -11.90
C ALA A 21 -11.44 -10.69 -12.72
N ASP A 22 -10.64 -11.58 -13.32
CA ASP A 22 -11.11 -12.75 -14.10
C ASP A 22 -11.93 -13.74 -13.24
N SER A 23 -11.72 -13.77 -11.92
CA SER A 23 -12.47 -14.63 -10.98
C SER A 23 -13.81 -14.03 -10.53
N ARG A 24 -14.22 -12.87 -11.08
CA ARG A 24 -15.38 -12.10 -10.59
C ARG A 24 -16.23 -11.55 -11.72
N ASP A 25 -17.55 -11.59 -11.53
CA ASP A 25 -18.54 -11.08 -12.51
C ASP A 25 -18.87 -9.58 -12.34
N ASP A 26 -18.42 -8.98 -11.22
CA ASP A 26 -18.76 -7.59 -10.89
C ASP A 26 -17.68 -6.57 -11.31
N ILE A 27 -16.57 -7.05 -11.94
CA ILE A 27 -15.41 -6.26 -12.34
C ILE A 27 -14.99 -6.62 -13.76
N LYS A 28 -14.56 -5.64 -14.54
CA LYS A 28 -13.99 -5.85 -15.87
C LYS A 28 -12.80 -4.92 -16.09
N ILE A 29 -11.66 -5.46 -16.49
CA ILE A 29 -10.56 -4.64 -17.01
C ILE A 29 -10.88 -4.32 -18.48
N THR A 30 -11.15 -3.04 -18.74
CA THR A 30 -11.58 -2.56 -20.07
C THR A 30 -10.39 -2.08 -20.89
N ALA A 31 -9.34 -1.58 -20.24
CA ALA A 31 -8.12 -1.12 -20.88
C ALA A 31 -6.90 -1.36 -19.97
N GLY A 32 -5.78 -1.68 -20.57
CA GLY A 32 -4.47 -1.75 -19.92
C GLY A 32 -3.57 -0.62 -20.40
N ILE A 33 -2.74 -0.10 -19.51
CA ILE A 33 -1.66 0.82 -19.85
C ILE A 33 -0.34 0.15 -19.47
N ASP A 34 0.56 0.01 -20.43
CA ASP A 34 1.90 -0.53 -20.19
C ASP A 34 2.91 0.07 -21.16
N ARG A 35 4.11 0.33 -20.65
CA ARG A 35 5.20 0.99 -21.40
C ARG A 35 5.59 0.23 -22.68
N GLU A 36 5.56 -1.08 -22.63
CA GLU A 36 6.01 -1.94 -23.71
C GLU A 36 4.87 -2.37 -24.65
N GLY A 37 3.62 -1.98 -24.35
CA GLY A 37 2.45 -2.32 -25.19
C GLY A 37 2.24 -3.82 -25.37
N ARG A 38 2.68 -4.67 -24.43
CA ARG A 38 2.51 -6.13 -24.52
C ARG A 38 1.04 -6.48 -24.57
N GLU A 39 0.71 -7.48 -25.36
CA GLU A 39 -0.66 -7.97 -25.47
C GLU A 39 -1.13 -8.60 -24.16
N CYS A 40 -2.31 -8.20 -23.73
CA CYS A 40 -3.06 -8.75 -22.61
C CYS A 40 -4.40 -9.31 -23.12
N LYS A 41 -5.22 -9.87 -22.24
CA LYS A 41 -6.59 -10.32 -22.56
C LYS A 41 -7.55 -9.18 -22.92
N PHE A 42 -7.13 -7.94 -22.77
CA PHE A 42 -7.86 -6.71 -23.02
C PHE A 42 -6.98 -5.72 -23.81
N PRO A 43 -7.57 -4.73 -24.50
CA PRO A 43 -6.82 -3.73 -25.24
C PRO A 43 -5.78 -3.04 -24.34
N THR A 44 -4.53 -2.99 -24.80
CA THR A 44 -3.41 -2.38 -24.09
C THR A 44 -2.80 -1.26 -24.89
N PHE A 45 -2.48 -0.16 -24.21
CA PHE A 45 -1.98 1.07 -24.81
C PHE A 45 -0.70 1.53 -24.09
N VAL A 46 0.17 2.25 -24.80
CA VAL A 46 1.35 2.89 -24.21
C VAL A 46 0.96 4.15 -23.44
N SER A 47 -0.08 4.86 -23.88
CA SER A 47 -0.57 6.08 -23.27
C SER A 47 -2.06 5.96 -22.93
N PRO A 48 -2.52 6.42 -21.76
CA PRO A 48 -3.94 6.43 -21.44
C PRO A 48 -4.76 7.32 -22.40
N PHE A 49 -4.15 8.33 -23.00
CA PHE A 49 -4.81 9.20 -23.99
C PHE A 49 -5.15 8.50 -25.32
N SER A 50 -4.56 7.32 -25.57
CA SER A 50 -4.90 6.51 -26.75
C SER A 50 -6.16 5.69 -26.57
N PHE A 51 -6.73 5.64 -25.37
CA PHE A 51 -7.98 4.95 -25.08
C PHE A 51 -9.17 5.88 -25.29
N ASN A 52 -10.07 5.52 -26.22
CA ASN A 52 -11.25 6.32 -26.57
C ASN A 52 -12.55 5.86 -25.88
N GLY A 53 -12.46 4.95 -24.89
CA GLY A 53 -13.59 4.43 -24.14
C GLY A 53 -13.85 5.19 -22.83
N LYS A 54 -14.74 4.63 -22.02
CA LYS A 54 -15.01 5.09 -20.66
C LYS A 54 -14.68 3.99 -19.66
N VAL A 55 -14.18 4.40 -18.51
CA VAL A 55 -13.95 3.51 -17.35
C VAL A 55 -14.48 4.19 -16.09
N ASP A 56 -14.83 3.38 -15.11
CA ASP A 56 -15.38 3.85 -13.84
C ASP A 56 -14.29 4.23 -12.84
N ALA A 57 -13.11 3.61 -12.97
CA ALA A 57 -11.93 3.90 -12.15
C ALA A 57 -10.63 3.50 -12.85
N ILE A 58 -9.55 4.14 -12.44
CA ILE A 58 -8.17 3.75 -12.80
C ILE A 58 -7.54 3.08 -11.59
N ILE A 59 -6.79 1.97 -11.81
CA ILE A 59 -5.91 1.36 -10.81
C ILE A 59 -4.49 1.43 -11.33
N ASP A 60 -3.58 2.03 -10.54
CA ASP A 60 -2.19 2.24 -10.94
C ASP A 60 -1.20 1.45 -10.08
N PHE A 61 -0.56 0.46 -10.70
CA PHE A 61 0.59 -0.28 -10.22
C PHE A 61 1.79 -0.14 -11.15
N SER A 62 2.00 1.03 -11.72
CA SER A 62 3.03 1.26 -12.73
C SER A 62 4.38 1.69 -12.11
N SER A 63 4.83 2.88 -12.42
CA SER A 63 6.08 3.45 -11.95
C SER A 63 5.93 4.96 -11.71
N PRO A 64 6.82 5.58 -10.91
CA PRO A 64 6.81 7.02 -10.70
C PRO A 64 6.84 7.83 -12.00
N ALA A 65 7.56 7.35 -13.02
CA ALA A 65 7.68 8.04 -14.31
C ALA A 65 6.35 8.11 -15.10
N ALA A 66 5.43 7.15 -14.89
CA ALA A 66 4.15 7.12 -15.59
C ALA A 66 3.08 7.98 -14.90
N LEU A 67 3.25 8.25 -13.60
CA LEU A 67 2.24 8.90 -12.76
C LEU A 67 1.79 10.29 -13.27
N PRO A 68 2.66 11.21 -13.71
CA PRO A 68 2.22 12.54 -14.15
C PRO A 68 1.22 12.46 -15.30
N GLY A 69 1.53 11.70 -16.36
CA GLY A 69 0.65 11.53 -17.51
C GLY A 69 -0.66 10.81 -17.18
N LEU A 70 -0.60 9.83 -16.25
CA LEU A 70 -1.80 9.14 -15.79
C LEU A 70 -2.74 10.07 -15.01
N LEU A 71 -2.21 10.90 -14.12
CA LEU A 71 -3.01 11.88 -13.37
C LEU A 71 -3.60 12.97 -14.28
N GLU A 72 -2.85 13.42 -15.29
CA GLU A 72 -3.35 14.36 -16.31
C GLU A 72 -4.56 13.77 -17.05
N TYR A 73 -4.44 12.52 -17.51
CA TYR A 73 -5.54 11.81 -18.14
C TYR A 73 -6.73 11.64 -17.18
N ALA A 74 -6.51 11.15 -15.96
CA ALA A 74 -7.55 10.92 -14.97
C ALA A 74 -8.37 12.20 -14.70
N VAL A 75 -7.69 13.34 -14.56
CA VAL A 75 -8.32 14.66 -14.37
C VAL A 75 -9.10 15.08 -15.60
N SER A 76 -8.55 14.92 -16.81
CA SER A 76 -9.22 15.32 -18.06
C SER A 76 -10.48 14.48 -18.32
N ALA A 77 -10.40 13.19 -18.04
CA ALA A 77 -11.50 12.23 -18.17
C ALA A 77 -12.48 12.25 -16.98
N LYS A 78 -12.21 13.03 -15.93
CA LYS A 78 -12.95 13.07 -14.67
C LYS A 78 -13.13 11.67 -14.05
N THR A 79 -12.12 10.84 -14.14
CA THR A 79 -12.15 9.44 -13.71
C THR A 79 -11.44 9.30 -12.36
N PRO A 80 -12.08 8.70 -11.34
CA PRO A 80 -11.44 8.38 -10.06
C PRO A 80 -10.21 7.49 -10.24
N ALA A 81 -9.18 7.68 -9.41
CA ALA A 81 -7.95 6.90 -9.54
C ALA A 81 -7.44 6.36 -8.19
N VAL A 82 -7.07 5.08 -8.20
CA VAL A 82 -6.37 4.38 -7.10
C VAL A 82 -4.89 4.35 -7.44
N ILE A 83 -4.07 5.05 -6.67
CA ILE A 83 -2.63 5.12 -6.85
C ILE A 83 -1.97 4.20 -5.82
N ALA A 84 -1.40 3.10 -6.32
CA ALA A 84 -0.66 2.10 -5.54
C ALA A 84 0.82 2.01 -5.93
N THR A 85 1.27 2.88 -6.83
CA THR A 85 2.67 2.99 -7.22
C THR A 85 3.52 3.46 -6.05
N THR A 86 4.61 2.76 -5.80
CA THR A 86 5.58 3.03 -4.72
C THR A 86 6.80 3.79 -5.23
N GLY A 87 7.65 4.28 -4.31
CA GLY A 87 8.87 5.02 -4.66
C GLY A 87 8.62 6.43 -5.19
N LEU A 88 7.48 7.02 -4.83
CA LEU A 88 7.11 8.38 -5.23
C LEU A 88 7.93 9.43 -4.48
N SER A 89 8.41 10.44 -5.21
CA SER A 89 9.07 11.62 -4.64
C SER A 89 8.02 12.61 -4.11
N GLU A 90 8.47 13.61 -3.33
CA GLU A 90 7.62 14.72 -2.88
C GLU A 90 6.91 15.43 -4.03
N ALA A 91 7.58 15.59 -5.17
CA ALA A 91 6.99 16.18 -6.37
C ALA A 91 5.82 15.34 -6.90
N HIS A 92 5.94 14.01 -6.89
CA HIS A 92 4.84 13.11 -7.27
C HIS A 92 3.68 13.19 -6.28
N ILE A 93 3.96 13.25 -4.99
CA ILE A 93 2.94 13.41 -3.94
C ILE A 93 2.19 14.75 -4.13
N ALA A 94 2.90 15.84 -4.44
CA ALA A 94 2.28 17.13 -4.73
C ALA A 94 1.33 17.07 -5.95
N LEU A 95 1.67 16.29 -6.99
CA LEU A 95 0.78 16.07 -8.14
C LEU A 95 -0.49 15.30 -7.73
N ILE A 96 -0.38 14.30 -6.85
CA ILE A 96 -1.53 13.57 -6.30
C ILE A 96 -2.46 14.54 -5.56
N TYR A 97 -1.94 15.37 -4.65
CA TYR A 97 -2.73 16.39 -3.94
C TYR A 97 -3.42 17.38 -4.88
N LYS A 98 -2.72 17.79 -5.95
CA LYS A 98 -3.29 18.69 -6.97
C LYS A 98 -4.43 18.03 -7.74
N ALA A 99 -4.29 16.76 -8.13
CA ALA A 99 -5.32 16.00 -8.83
C ALA A 99 -6.53 15.72 -7.92
N ALA A 100 -6.30 15.42 -6.64
CA ALA A 100 -7.34 15.17 -5.64
C ALA A 100 -8.30 16.35 -5.43
N LYS A 101 -7.89 17.59 -5.75
CA LYS A 101 -8.79 18.76 -5.76
C LYS A 101 -9.83 18.73 -6.89
N LYS A 102 -9.67 17.83 -7.88
CA LYS A 102 -10.48 17.80 -9.10
C LYS A 102 -11.24 16.48 -9.28
N ILE A 103 -10.68 15.38 -8.78
CA ILE A 103 -11.25 14.03 -8.87
C ILE A 103 -11.01 13.28 -7.56
N PRO A 104 -11.80 12.22 -7.26
CA PRO A 104 -11.48 11.31 -6.16
C PRO A 104 -10.16 10.58 -6.44
N ILE A 105 -9.22 10.68 -5.53
CA ILE A 105 -7.96 9.91 -5.56
C ILE A 105 -7.88 9.06 -4.30
N PHE A 106 -7.66 7.76 -4.47
CA PHE A 106 -7.26 6.89 -3.39
C PHE A 106 -5.75 6.67 -3.48
N PHE A 107 -5.03 6.99 -2.42
CA PHE A 107 -3.58 6.81 -2.40
C PHE A 107 -3.16 5.96 -1.20
N SER A 108 -2.43 4.88 -1.47
CA SER A 108 -1.80 4.06 -0.44
C SER A 108 -0.57 3.33 -0.99
N ALA A 109 0.52 3.37 -0.24
CA ALA A 109 1.74 2.60 -0.56
C ALA A 109 1.56 1.09 -0.30
N ASN A 110 0.56 0.70 0.49
CA ASN A 110 0.22 -0.70 0.75
C ASN A 110 -1.29 -0.91 0.70
N MET A 111 -1.75 -1.72 -0.24
CA MET A 111 -3.18 -2.01 -0.49
C MET A 111 -3.74 -3.14 0.39
N SER A 112 -2.97 -3.68 1.33
CA SER A 112 -3.48 -4.68 2.27
C SER A 112 -4.34 -4.05 3.35
N LEU A 113 -5.62 -4.43 3.42
CA LEU A 113 -6.51 -4.03 4.51
C LEU A 113 -5.97 -4.52 5.87
N GLY A 114 -5.42 -5.75 5.90
CA GLY A 114 -4.84 -6.34 7.12
C GLY A 114 -3.63 -5.56 7.63
N ILE A 115 -2.73 -5.12 6.75
CA ILE A 115 -1.58 -4.27 7.14
C ILE A 115 -2.05 -2.91 7.65
N ASN A 116 -3.04 -2.30 7.02
CA ASN A 116 -3.53 -1.00 7.49
C ASN A 116 -4.27 -1.12 8.84
N LEU A 117 -5.04 -2.20 9.05
CA LEU A 117 -5.57 -2.51 10.37
C LEU A 117 -4.45 -2.73 11.39
N LEU A 118 -3.39 -3.47 11.01
CA LEU A 118 -2.23 -3.68 11.87
C LEU A 118 -1.57 -2.35 12.27
N CYS A 119 -1.48 -1.37 11.35
CA CYS A 119 -0.98 -0.02 11.67
C CYS A 119 -1.82 0.65 12.78
N GLU A 120 -3.15 0.57 12.72
CA GLU A 120 -4.00 1.15 13.77
C GLU A 120 -3.88 0.40 15.11
N LEU A 121 -3.73 -0.92 15.06
CA LEU A 121 -3.51 -1.73 16.26
C LEU A 121 -2.17 -1.42 16.92
N VAL A 122 -1.07 -1.27 16.15
CA VAL A 122 0.24 -0.93 16.74
C VAL A 122 0.29 0.50 17.25
N LYS A 123 -0.42 1.45 16.65
CA LYS A 123 -0.60 2.79 17.22
C LYS A 123 -1.29 2.73 18.58
N THR A 124 -2.37 1.97 18.67
CA THR A 124 -3.10 1.78 19.94
C THR A 124 -2.21 1.13 21.00
N ALA A 125 -1.45 0.09 20.63
CA ALA A 125 -0.49 -0.55 21.51
C ALA A 125 0.63 0.41 21.96
N ALA A 126 1.18 1.20 21.02
CA ALA A 126 2.24 2.16 21.31
C ALA A 126 1.79 3.27 22.29
N LYS A 127 0.56 3.77 22.18
CA LYS A 127 -0.02 4.72 23.15
C LYS A 127 -0.06 4.20 24.57
N VAL A 128 -0.36 2.91 24.73
CA VAL A 128 -0.53 2.31 26.05
C VAL A 128 0.80 1.80 26.62
N LEU A 129 1.67 1.23 25.78
CA LEU A 129 2.83 0.44 26.17
C LEU A 129 4.18 1.15 25.90
N GLY A 130 4.22 2.10 24.95
CA GLY A 130 5.44 2.61 24.37
C GLY A 130 6.41 3.32 25.34
N GLY A 131 5.93 3.73 26.52
CA GLY A 131 6.79 4.32 27.55
C GLY A 131 7.55 3.31 28.42
N THR A 132 7.18 2.03 28.38
CA THR A 132 7.68 0.99 29.31
C THR A 132 8.06 -0.32 28.64
N TYR A 133 7.72 -0.53 27.38
CA TYR A 133 8.01 -1.72 26.61
C TYR A 133 9.08 -1.45 25.55
N ASP A 134 9.96 -2.41 25.37
CA ASP A 134 10.89 -2.44 24.25
C ASP A 134 10.15 -2.87 22.98
N ILE A 135 10.45 -2.25 21.85
CA ILE A 135 9.73 -2.47 20.59
C ILE A 135 10.66 -3.04 19.54
N GLU A 136 10.29 -4.18 18.98
CA GLU A 136 11.02 -4.86 17.92
C GLU A 136 10.09 -5.20 16.76
N ILE A 137 10.58 -5.09 15.53
CA ILE A 137 9.87 -5.46 14.32
C ILE A 137 10.68 -6.51 13.58
N VAL A 138 10.06 -7.64 13.26
CA VAL A 138 10.66 -8.69 12.44
C VAL A 138 9.87 -8.83 11.15
N GLU A 139 10.55 -8.77 10.00
CA GLU A 139 9.91 -8.96 8.71
C GLU A 139 10.60 -10.04 7.89
N THR A 140 9.82 -10.86 7.21
CA THR A 140 10.30 -11.97 6.37
C THR A 140 9.76 -11.85 4.96
N HIS A 141 10.65 -11.89 3.98
CA HIS A 141 10.28 -11.91 2.55
C HIS A 141 11.13 -12.92 1.78
N HIS A 142 10.70 -13.20 0.54
CA HIS A 142 11.39 -14.10 -0.37
C HIS A 142 12.84 -13.67 -0.65
N ALA A 143 13.68 -14.64 -1.02
CA ALA A 143 15.12 -14.43 -1.25
C ALA A 143 15.46 -13.38 -2.32
N GLN A 144 14.52 -13.06 -3.21
CA GLN A 144 14.74 -12.10 -4.31
C GLN A 144 14.33 -10.65 -3.97
N LYS A 145 13.87 -10.38 -2.74
CA LYS A 145 13.56 -9.02 -2.33
C LYS A 145 14.85 -8.26 -2.04
N THR A 146 15.07 -7.17 -2.77
CA THR A 146 16.33 -6.41 -2.74
C THR A 146 16.38 -5.35 -1.63
N ASP A 147 15.25 -4.74 -1.32
CA ASP A 147 15.15 -3.75 -0.23
C ASP A 147 15.06 -4.43 1.13
N ALA A 148 15.79 -3.91 2.10
CA ALA A 148 15.78 -4.29 3.52
C ALA A 148 16.06 -3.02 4.38
N PRO A 149 15.20 -2.71 5.35
CA PRO A 149 13.92 -3.36 5.62
C PRO A 149 12.87 -3.09 4.55
N SER A 150 11.75 -3.84 4.61
CA SER A 150 10.62 -3.63 3.71
C SER A 150 9.93 -2.30 3.98
N GLY A 151 9.34 -1.69 2.93
CA GLY A 151 8.55 -0.46 3.10
C GLY A 151 7.40 -0.63 4.11
N THR A 152 6.82 -1.83 4.24
CA THR A 152 5.78 -2.11 5.24
C THR A 152 6.34 -2.11 6.66
N ALA A 153 7.56 -2.63 6.88
CA ALA A 153 8.19 -2.59 8.19
C ALA A 153 8.47 -1.15 8.63
N LEU A 154 8.96 -0.32 7.70
CA LEU A 154 9.16 1.12 7.96
C LEU A 154 7.82 1.84 8.24
N MET A 155 6.78 1.54 7.47
CA MET A 155 5.43 2.11 7.70
C MET A 155 4.90 1.75 9.10
N LEU A 156 5.11 0.52 9.56
CA LEU A 156 4.72 0.09 10.90
C LEU A 156 5.56 0.79 11.98
N ALA A 157 6.88 0.94 11.77
CA ALA A 157 7.76 1.67 12.67
C ALA A 157 7.37 3.15 12.77
N ASP A 158 7.06 3.80 11.64
CA ASP A 158 6.60 5.19 11.61
C ASP A 158 5.24 5.35 12.30
N ALA A 159 4.31 4.39 12.11
CA ALA A 159 3.02 4.38 12.80
C ALA A 159 3.19 4.31 14.33
N ILE A 160 4.09 3.46 14.81
CA ILE A 160 4.44 3.37 16.24
C ILE A 160 5.09 4.68 16.70
N SER A 161 6.09 5.16 15.96
CA SER A 161 6.85 6.38 16.30
C SER A 161 5.95 7.61 16.43
N SER A 162 4.87 7.68 15.64
CA SER A 162 3.91 8.81 15.69
C SER A 162 3.16 8.93 17.02
N GLU A 163 3.11 7.85 17.82
CA GLU A 163 2.38 7.78 19.08
C GLU A 163 3.30 7.84 20.32
N LEU A 164 4.62 7.82 20.12
CA LEU A 164 5.59 7.88 21.21
C LEU A 164 5.91 9.35 21.57
N GLU A 165 6.06 9.65 22.86
CA GLU A 165 6.43 10.99 23.33
C GLU A 165 7.78 11.47 22.81
N ARG A 166 8.73 10.53 22.65
CA ARG A 166 10.06 10.81 22.10
C ARG A 166 10.21 10.08 20.76
N LYS A 167 10.73 10.77 19.77
CA LYS A 167 11.02 10.17 18.47
C LYS A 167 12.09 9.10 18.64
N PRO A 168 11.77 7.80 18.39
CA PRO A 168 12.75 6.73 18.49
C PRO A 168 13.73 6.79 17.32
N TYR A 169 14.88 6.15 17.49
CA TYR A 169 15.74 5.82 16.36
C TYR A 169 15.55 4.37 15.95
N TYR A 170 15.75 4.07 14.66
CA TYR A 170 15.63 2.73 14.11
C TYR A 170 16.98 2.04 14.10
N GLU A 171 17.07 0.88 14.73
CA GLU A 171 18.26 0.04 14.77
C GLU A 171 18.06 -1.18 13.86
N TYR A 172 18.96 -1.36 12.90
CA TYR A 172 18.89 -2.44 11.92
C TYR A 172 19.89 -3.57 12.19
N ASP A 173 20.95 -3.29 12.95
CA ASP A 173 22.00 -4.27 13.26
C ASP A 173 22.66 -4.00 14.61
N ARG A 174 22.37 -4.87 15.57
CA ARG A 174 23.00 -4.83 16.89
C ARG A 174 24.27 -5.66 16.99
N HIS A 175 24.69 -6.35 15.93
CA HIS A 175 25.84 -7.27 15.96
C HIS A 175 27.12 -6.59 16.47
N LEU A 176 27.37 -5.36 16.02
CA LEU A 176 28.57 -4.60 16.42
C LEU A 176 28.40 -3.84 17.73
N ARG A 177 27.20 -3.78 18.29
CA ARG A 177 26.95 -3.06 19.55
C ARG A 177 27.20 -3.96 20.76
N ARG A 178 27.95 -3.46 21.73
CA ARG A 178 28.26 -4.14 23.00
C ARG A 178 27.70 -3.38 24.21
N THR A 179 26.58 -2.68 24.00
CA THR A 179 25.89 -1.90 25.03
C THR A 179 24.50 -2.44 25.27
N LYS A 180 23.93 -2.13 26.44
CA LYS A 180 22.52 -2.44 26.72
C LYS A 180 21.61 -1.68 25.73
N ARG A 181 20.46 -2.27 25.41
CA ARG A 181 19.43 -1.65 24.60
C ARG A 181 18.89 -0.40 25.30
N PRO A 182 18.85 0.76 24.65
CA PRO A 182 18.15 1.94 25.15
C PRO A 182 16.63 1.84 24.88
N HIS A 183 15.82 2.55 25.69
CA HIS A 183 14.35 2.52 25.56
C HIS A 183 13.80 3.25 24.33
N ASP A 184 14.54 4.19 23.78
CA ASP A 184 14.16 4.96 22.59
C ASP A 184 14.59 4.31 21.26
N GLU A 185 14.87 3.00 21.29
CA GLU A 185 15.22 2.21 20.12
C GLU A 185 14.01 1.41 19.62
N ILE A 186 13.78 1.38 18.30
CA ILE A 186 12.96 0.36 17.64
C ILE A 186 13.89 -0.49 16.79
N GLY A 187 14.04 -1.76 17.15
CA GLY A 187 14.80 -2.72 16.34
C GLY A 187 13.99 -3.16 15.12
N ILE A 188 14.62 -3.24 13.94
CA ILE A 188 13.96 -3.70 12.72
C ILE A 188 14.83 -4.77 12.05
N HIS A 189 14.33 -6.00 12.01
CA HIS A 189 15.06 -7.17 11.56
C HIS A 189 14.47 -7.71 10.26
N SER A 190 15.33 -7.92 9.26
CA SER A 190 14.91 -8.38 7.93
C SER A 190 15.40 -9.79 7.67
N ILE A 191 14.47 -10.72 7.46
CA ILE A 191 14.76 -12.09 7.05
C ILE A 191 14.51 -12.22 5.55
N ARG A 192 15.42 -12.86 4.82
CA ARG A 192 15.30 -13.13 3.38
C ARG A 192 15.50 -14.62 3.15
N GLY A 193 14.47 -15.29 2.60
CA GLY A 193 14.53 -16.72 2.33
C GLY A 193 13.27 -17.27 1.66
N GLY A 194 13.43 -18.36 0.92
CA GLY A 194 12.32 -19.06 0.28
C GLY A 194 11.47 -18.18 -0.60
N THR A 195 10.15 -18.36 -0.52
CA THR A 195 9.12 -17.72 -1.35
C THR A 195 8.12 -16.89 -0.54
N ALA A 196 8.42 -16.54 0.70
CA ALA A 196 7.54 -15.76 1.58
C ALA A 196 7.11 -14.46 0.87
N VAL A 197 5.80 -14.21 0.81
CA VAL A 197 5.24 -13.01 0.15
C VAL A 197 5.49 -11.77 0.98
N GLY A 198 5.34 -11.91 2.31
CA GLY A 198 5.62 -10.87 3.29
C GLY A 198 4.98 -11.19 4.63
N GLU A 199 5.80 -11.29 5.66
CA GLU A 199 5.37 -11.47 7.04
C GLU A 199 5.94 -10.33 7.88
N HIS A 200 5.17 -9.83 8.83
CA HIS A 200 5.56 -8.75 9.73
C HIS A 200 5.06 -9.09 11.13
N GLU A 201 5.96 -9.13 12.09
CA GLU A 201 5.65 -9.29 13.50
C GLU A 201 6.18 -8.09 14.28
N ILE A 202 5.34 -7.46 15.07
CA ILE A 202 5.68 -6.38 15.98
C ILE A 202 5.61 -6.95 17.40
N ILE A 203 6.69 -6.78 18.15
CA ILE A 203 6.89 -7.30 19.48
C ILE A 203 6.98 -6.13 20.45
N PHE A 204 6.07 -6.06 21.41
CA PHE A 204 6.15 -5.19 22.58
C PHE A 204 6.58 -6.04 23.76
N ALA A 205 7.85 -5.90 24.19
CA ALA A 205 8.45 -6.69 25.26
C ALA A 205 8.51 -5.88 26.56
N GLY A 206 7.67 -6.24 27.52
CA GLY A 206 7.57 -5.63 28.85
C GLY A 206 8.20 -6.48 29.94
N TYR A 207 7.97 -6.09 31.20
CA TYR A 207 8.45 -6.83 32.35
C TYR A 207 7.61 -8.11 32.54
N ASN A 208 8.25 -9.26 32.32
CA ASN A 208 7.64 -10.60 32.43
C ASN A 208 6.44 -10.86 31.49
N GLU A 209 6.24 -10.06 30.47
CA GLU A 209 5.21 -10.29 29.45
C GLU A 209 5.65 -9.78 28.07
N THR A 210 5.03 -10.31 27.04
CA THR A 210 5.27 -9.91 25.67
C THR A 210 3.96 -9.90 24.89
N ILE A 211 3.70 -8.81 24.15
CA ILE A 211 2.59 -8.74 23.23
C ILE A 211 3.13 -8.78 21.82
N LYS A 212 2.53 -9.61 20.96
CA LYS A 212 2.89 -9.77 19.56
C LYS A 212 1.69 -9.47 18.67
N LEU A 213 1.91 -8.64 17.67
CA LEU A 213 0.94 -8.36 16.62
C LEU A 213 1.56 -8.75 15.28
N SER A 214 0.91 -9.59 14.51
CA SER A 214 1.49 -10.13 13.29
C SER A 214 0.52 -10.15 12.11
N HIS A 215 1.08 -10.08 10.92
CA HIS A 215 0.40 -10.24 9.64
C HIS A 215 1.24 -11.09 8.70
N CYS A 216 0.62 -12.08 8.06
CA CYS A 216 1.24 -12.93 7.04
C CYS A 216 0.47 -12.80 5.73
N ALA A 217 1.13 -12.35 4.68
CA ALA A 217 0.60 -12.33 3.32
C ALA A 217 0.85 -13.67 2.65
N GLN A 218 -0.20 -14.39 2.27
CA GLN A 218 -0.10 -15.70 1.61
C GLN A 218 0.02 -15.59 0.10
N SER A 219 -0.53 -14.53 -0.52
CA SER A 219 -0.42 -14.27 -1.95
C SER A 219 -0.45 -12.77 -2.24
N LYS A 220 -0.02 -12.38 -3.46
CA LYS A 220 -0.15 -10.99 -3.94
C LYS A 220 -1.59 -10.59 -4.25
N GLU A 221 -2.52 -11.53 -4.31
CA GLU A 221 -3.94 -11.27 -4.58
C GLU A 221 -4.59 -10.39 -3.51
N LEU A 222 -4.08 -10.43 -2.28
CA LEU A 222 -4.58 -9.56 -1.22
C LEU A 222 -4.44 -8.07 -1.56
N PHE A 223 -3.34 -7.69 -2.24
CA PHE A 223 -3.12 -6.31 -2.68
C PHE A 223 -4.00 -5.95 -3.88
N ALA A 224 -4.22 -6.93 -4.79
CA ALA A 224 -5.15 -6.78 -5.92
C ALA A 224 -6.58 -6.58 -5.42
N ALA A 225 -7.03 -7.41 -4.49
CA ALA A 225 -8.33 -7.28 -3.84
C ALA A 225 -8.50 -5.91 -3.14
N GLY A 226 -7.47 -5.47 -2.42
CA GLY A 226 -7.46 -4.16 -1.77
C GLY A 226 -7.60 -3.00 -2.76
N ALA A 227 -6.85 -3.03 -3.88
CA ALA A 227 -6.93 -2.00 -4.91
C ALA A 227 -8.31 -1.96 -5.61
N VAL A 228 -8.89 -3.12 -5.88
CA VAL A 228 -10.26 -3.20 -6.44
C VAL A 228 -11.30 -2.70 -5.46
N ASN A 229 -11.18 -3.04 -4.17
CA ASN A 229 -12.07 -2.51 -3.14
C ASN A 229 -11.93 -0.98 -2.99
N ALA A 230 -10.71 -0.45 -3.09
CA ALA A 230 -10.46 0.98 -3.13
C ALA A 230 -11.12 1.65 -4.35
N ALA A 231 -11.05 1.03 -5.54
CA ALA A 231 -11.71 1.53 -6.74
C ALA A 231 -13.24 1.58 -6.57
N LYS A 232 -13.84 0.53 -5.99
CA LYS A 232 -15.28 0.54 -5.65
C LYS A 232 -15.64 1.61 -4.62
N PHE A 233 -14.77 1.82 -3.64
CA PHE A 233 -14.97 2.81 -2.58
C PHE A 233 -14.99 4.23 -3.11
N ILE A 234 -14.07 4.59 -4.03
CA ILE A 234 -13.96 5.96 -4.54
C ILE A 234 -14.88 6.27 -5.72
N GLN A 235 -15.51 5.28 -6.36
CA GLN A 235 -16.31 5.45 -7.59
C GLN A 235 -17.35 6.56 -7.49
N ASN A 236 -17.97 6.72 -6.33
CA ASN A 236 -19.05 7.69 -6.09
C ASN A 236 -18.68 8.73 -5.03
N LYS A 237 -17.40 8.96 -4.79
CA LYS A 237 -16.93 9.97 -3.84
C LYS A 237 -16.76 11.31 -4.53
N GLU A 238 -16.87 12.38 -3.75
CA GLU A 238 -16.54 13.72 -4.20
C GLU A 238 -15.00 13.85 -4.41
N PRO A 239 -14.54 14.82 -5.21
CA PRO A 239 -13.13 15.13 -5.32
C PRO A 239 -12.48 15.25 -3.93
N GLY A 240 -11.39 14.53 -3.74
CA GLY A 240 -10.70 14.44 -2.44
C GLY A 240 -9.59 13.41 -2.45
N LEU A 241 -8.75 13.45 -1.44
CA LEU A 241 -7.74 12.43 -1.18
C LEU A 241 -8.27 11.46 -0.13
N TYR A 242 -8.27 10.19 -0.47
CA TYR A 242 -8.74 9.09 0.36
C TYR A 242 -7.61 8.08 0.57
N GLY A 243 -7.66 7.37 1.68
CA GLY A 243 -6.70 6.33 2.04
C GLY A 243 -7.35 5.10 2.64
N MET A 244 -6.52 4.18 3.13
CA MET A 244 -7.02 2.93 3.70
C MET A 244 -7.79 3.15 5.02
N SER A 245 -7.45 4.16 5.81
CA SER A 245 -8.20 4.55 7.01
C SER A 245 -9.65 4.90 6.70
N ASP A 246 -9.90 5.64 5.59
CA ASP A 246 -11.25 5.99 5.17
C ASP A 246 -12.10 4.78 4.77
N MET A 247 -11.46 3.68 4.35
CA MET A 247 -12.14 2.41 4.08
C MET A 247 -12.43 1.61 5.35
N ILE A 248 -11.58 1.72 6.38
CA ILE A 248 -11.71 1.01 7.66
C ILE A 248 -12.77 1.69 8.53
N ASP A 249 -12.80 3.01 8.55
CA ASP A 249 -13.78 3.82 9.30
C ASP A 249 -15.17 3.74 8.65
N ARG A 250 -15.81 2.58 8.76
CA ARG A 250 -17.17 2.31 8.25
C ARG A 250 -18.27 3.08 9.02
N LYS A 251 -18.08 4.35 9.31
CA LYS A 251 -19.17 5.16 9.88
C LYS A 251 -20.33 5.40 8.91
N ASP A 252 -20.12 5.19 7.59
CA ASP A 252 -21.12 5.43 6.55
C ASP A 252 -21.84 4.16 6.04
N ALA A 253 -21.65 2.99 6.65
CA ALA A 253 -22.26 1.74 6.21
C ALA A 253 -23.63 1.45 6.84
N LYS A 254 -24.29 2.46 7.44
CA LYS A 254 -25.67 2.39 7.92
C LYS A 254 -26.43 3.64 7.51
N LYS A 255 -26.90 3.64 6.27
CA LYS A 255 -28.15 4.30 5.86
C LYS A 255 -28.80 3.49 4.76
#